data_d30c9bb86b494c041394673cf2157c1c
#
_entry.id   d30c9bb86b494c041394673cf2157c1c
#
_cell.length_a   1.000
_cell.length_b   1.000
_cell.length_c   1.000
_cell.angle_alpha   90.00
_cell.angle_beta   90.00
_cell.angle_gamma   90.00
#
_symmetry.space_group_name_H-M   'P 1'
#
loop_
_entity.id
_entity.type
_entity.pdbx_description
1 polymer ?
#
loop_
_entity_poly.entity_id
_entity_poly.type
_entity_poly.pdbx_seq_one_letter_code
_entity_poly.pdbx_strand_id
1 'polypeptide(L)'
;MQEFTNPFPLSSSSLIHCITNEISCEMLANGILALGSKPVMADDPREVLDFTKQSQALFINLGHLSAEKEKAIRLATSYAAQACLPMVVDAVGVAASSIRKDLVRDLLEY
;
A
#
# COMPACT_ATOMS: atom_id res chain seq x y z
N MET A 1 -13.66 -0.27 -32.99
CA MET A 1 -12.65 0.44 -32.18
C MET A 1 -13.26 0.82 -30.86
N GLN A 2 -12.63 0.43 -29.76
CA GLN A 2 -13.12 0.81 -28.45
C GLN A 2 -12.72 2.26 -28.15
N GLU A 3 -13.66 3.04 -27.66
CA GLU A 3 -13.37 4.36 -27.16
C GLU A 3 -12.70 4.24 -25.79
N PHE A 4 -11.64 5.02 -25.60
CA PHE A 4 -11.03 5.16 -24.28
C PHE A 4 -11.94 5.99 -23.39
N THR A 5 -12.34 5.42 -22.26
CA THR A 5 -13.10 6.15 -21.25
C THR A 5 -12.20 6.44 -20.06
N ASN A 6 -12.07 7.72 -19.74
CA ASN A 6 -11.27 8.12 -18.57
C ASN A 6 -12.04 7.75 -17.30
N PRO A 7 -11.51 6.83 -16.46
CA PRO A 7 -12.19 6.43 -15.23
C PRO A 7 -12.08 7.45 -14.10
N PHE A 8 -11.28 8.51 -14.27
CA PHE A 8 -10.96 9.44 -13.19
C PHE A 8 -11.64 10.79 -13.36
N PRO A 9 -12.05 11.44 -12.24
CA PRO A 9 -12.04 10.88 -10.89
C PRO A 9 -13.05 9.73 -10.76
N LEU A 10 -12.76 8.82 -9.82
CA LEU A 10 -13.60 7.64 -9.63
C LEU A 10 -14.99 8.02 -9.12
N SER A 11 -16.02 7.34 -9.62
CA SER A 11 -17.41 7.61 -9.25
C SER A 11 -17.76 7.09 -7.85
N SER A 12 -17.05 6.05 -7.39
CA SER A 12 -17.19 5.52 -6.03
C SER A 12 -15.87 5.68 -5.30
N SER A 13 -15.95 6.22 -4.08
CA SER A 13 -14.77 6.46 -3.28
C SER A 13 -14.38 5.20 -2.53
N SER A 14 -13.17 4.70 -2.78
CA SER A 14 -12.59 3.58 -2.07
C SER A 14 -11.56 4.08 -1.07
N LEU A 15 -11.44 3.38 0.05
CA LEU A 15 -10.39 3.65 1.03
C LEU A 15 -9.16 2.83 0.67
N ILE A 16 -8.03 3.51 0.54
CA ILE A 16 -6.75 2.88 0.22
C ILE A 16 -5.83 3.03 1.41
N HIS A 17 -5.43 1.92 1.99
CA HIS A 17 -4.46 1.91 3.08
C HIS A 17 -3.06 2.02 2.49
N CYS A 18 -2.30 2.99 2.95
CA CYS A 18 -0.96 3.26 2.46
C CYS A 18 0.05 3.08 3.59
N ILE A 19 1.04 2.23 3.36
CA ILE A 19 2.23 2.11 4.21
C ILE A 19 3.38 2.64 3.38
N THR A 20 3.82 3.84 3.70
CA THR A 20 4.85 4.55 2.96
C THR A 20 5.83 5.24 3.91
N ASN A 21 6.51 6.28 3.47
CA ASN A 21 7.47 7.03 4.27
C ASN A 21 7.13 8.51 4.26
N GLU A 22 7.80 9.27 5.13
CA GLU A 22 7.54 10.69 5.32
C GLU A 22 7.78 11.52 4.06
N ILE A 23 8.70 11.08 3.20
CA ILE A 23 9.08 11.83 2.01
C ILE A 23 7.96 11.84 0.98
N SER A 24 7.30 10.70 0.77
CA SER A 24 6.27 10.55 -0.25
C SER A 24 4.83 10.58 0.28
N CYS A 25 4.66 10.65 1.59
CA CYS A 25 3.36 10.55 2.25
C CYS A 25 2.36 11.59 1.73
N GLU A 26 2.73 12.85 1.71
CA GLU A 26 1.83 13.93 1.31
C GLU A 26 1.49 13.84 -0.18
N MET A 27 2.48 13.63 -1.03
CA MET A 27 2.26 13.50 -2.48
C MET A 27 1.33 12.32 -2.80
N LEU A 28 1.56 11.19 -2.16
CA LEU A 28 0.74 10.00 -2.37
C LEU A 28 -0.70 10.24 -1.92
N ALA A 29 -0.89 10.79 -0.73
CA ALA A 29 -2.22 11.10 -0.21
C ALA A 29 -2.97 12.05 -1.12
N ASN A 30 -2.33 13.13 -1.56
CA ASN A 30 -2.94 14.10 -2.46
C ASN A 30 -3.25 13.51 -3.83
N GLY A 31 -2.38 12.63 -4.34
CA GLY A 31 -2.63 11.92 -5.60
C GLY A 31 -3.85 11.02 -5.54
N ILE A 32 -3.99 10.27 -4.46
CA ILE A 32 -5.16 9.39 -4.26
C ILE A 32 -6.45 10.21 -4.17
N LEU A 33 -6.42 11.32 -3.43
CA LEU A 33 -7.58 12.22 -3.35
C LEU A 33 -7.94 12.80 -4.71
N ALA A 34 -6.94 13.19 -5.49
CA ALA A 34 -7.16 13.75 -6.83
C ALA A 34 -7.80 12.72 -7.78
N LEU A 35 -7.54 11.44 -7.59
CA LEU A 35 -8.13 10.36 -8.38
C LEU A 35 -9.55 9.98 -7.93
N GLY A 36 -10.04 10.55 -6.85
CA GLY A 36 -11.39 10.30 -6.35
C GLY A 36 -11.49 9.22 -5.27
N SER A 37 -10.36 8.80 -4.72
CA SER A 37 -10.31 7.83 -3.60
C SER A 37 -9.89 8.51 -2.31
N LYS A 38 -9.94 7.76 -1.21
CA LYS A 38 -9.56 8.25 0.10
C LYS A 38 -8.32 7.50 0.60
N PRO A 39 -7.24 8.19 0.96
CA PRO A 39 -6.07 7.54 1.54
C PRO A 39 -6.20 7.45 3.06
N VAL A 40 -5.64 6.40 3.65
CA VAL A 40 -5.32 6.36 5.07
C VAL A 40 -3.85 5.98 5.22
N MET A 41 -3.09 6.85 5.87
CA MET A 41 -1.65 6.71 6.06
C MET A 41 -1.43 6.15 7.46
N ALA A 42 -1.18 4.85 7.55
CA ALA A 42 -1.01 4.17 8.84
C ALA A 42 0.07 3.10 8.71
N ASP A 43 1.11 3.20 9.54
CA ASP A 43 2.25 2.28 9.50
C ASP A 43 2.67 1.76 10.88
N ASP A 44 1.88 1.99 11.90
CA ASP A 44 2.16 1.46 13.24
C ASP A 44 1.63 0.02 13.33
N PRO A 45 2.50 -0.96 13.70
CA PRO A 45 2.06 -2.36 13.78
C PRO A 45 0.89 -2.60 14.73
N ARG A 46 0.69 -1.71 15.69
CA ARG A 46 -0.40 -1.85 16.68
C ARG A 46 -1.77 -1.54 16.10
N GLU A 47 -1.85 -0.83 14.96
CA GLU A 47 -3.12 -0.39 14.38
C GLU A 47 -3.30 -0.72 12.90
N VAL A 48 -2.26 -1.21 12.19
CA VAL A 48 -2.37 -1.40 10.74
C VAL A 48 -3.51 -2.32 10.35
N LEU A 49 -3.78 -3.37 11.12
CA LEU A 49 -4.86 -4.29 10.81
C LEU A 49 -6.23 -3.63 10.86
N ASP A 50 -6.43 -2.70 11.79
CA ASP A 50 -7.70 -1.98 11.90
C ASP A 50 -7.98 -1.20 10.62
N PHE A 51 -6.95 -0.58 10.04
CA PHE A 51 -7.09 0.18 8.81
C PHE A 51 -7.17 -0.71 7.56
N THR A 52 -6.35 -1.77 7.50
CA THR A 52 -6.40 -2.69 6.38
C THR A 52 -7.78 -3.35 6.26
N LYS A 53 -8.38 -3.72 7.37
CA LYS A 53 -9.70 -4.36 7.40
C LYS A 53 -10.82 -3.47 6.86
N GLN A 54 -10.66 -2.17 6.96
CA GLN A 54 -11.65 -1.20 6.48
C GLN A 54 -11.38 -0.73 5.05
N SER A 55 -10.26 -1.13 4.46
CA SER A 55 -9.79 -0.62 3.18
C SER A 55 -10.17 -1.57 2.03
N GLN A 56 -10.24 -1.03 0.82
CA GLN A 56 -10.51 -1.77 -0.40
C GLN A 56 -9.24 -2.10 -1.17
N ALA A 57 -8.11 -1.50 -0.81
CA ALA A 57 -6.81 -1.77 -1.44
C ALA A 57 -5.69 -1.40 -0.48
N LEU A 58 -4.50 -1.97 -0.72
CA LEU A 58 -3.31 -1.74 0.09
C LEU A 58 -2.16 -1.31 -0.83
N PHE A 59 -1.54 -0.18 -0.51
CA PHE A 59 -0.34 0.30 -1.19
C PHE A 59 0.84 0.29 -0.22
N ILE A 60 1.97 -0.27 -0.66
CA ILE A 60 3.17 -0.41 0.15
C ILE A 60 4.36 0.18 -0.60
N ASN A 61 5.12 1.03 0.09
CA ASN A 61 6.37 1.57 -0.40
C ASN A 61 7.49 1.14 0.54
N LEU A 62 8.50 0.43 0.03
CA LEU A 62 9.60 -0.09 0.83
C LEU A 62 10.70 0.94 1.11
N GLY A 63 10.58 2.15 0.56
CA GLY A 63 11.53 3.22 0.82
C GLY A 63 11.55 3.61 2.29
N HIS A 64 12.73 3.92 2.82
CA HIS A 64 12.91 4.30 4.21
C HIS A 64 12.35 3.26 5.18
N LEU A 65 12.70 2.00 4.93
CA LEU A 65 12.22 0.87 5.71
C LEU A 65 12.82 0.90 7.12
N SER A 66 12.00 0.48 8.10
CA SER A 66 12.42 0.26 9.48
C SER A 66 11.90 -1.09 9.95
N ALA A 67 12.42 -1.60 11.07
CA ALA A 67 11.95 -2.87 11.64
C ALA A 67 10.45 -2.81 11.98
N GLU A 68 10.00 -1.68 12.53
CA GLU A 68 8.60 -1.48 12.86
C GLU A 68 7.71 -1.44 11.61
N LYS A 69 8.18 -0.76 10.56
CA LYS A 69 7.45 -0.70 9.30
C LYS A 69 7.40 -2.06 8.62
N GLU A 70 8.49 -2.83 8.66
CA GLU A 70 8.50 -4.20 8.14
C GLU A 70 7.44 -5.06 8.82
N LYS A 71 7.34 -4.96 10.14
CA LYS A 71 6.33 -5.67 10.91
C LYS A 71 4.91 -5.26 10.49
N ALA A 72 4.67 -3.96 10.34
CA ALA A 72 3.38 -3.43 9.87
C ALA A 72 3.03 -3.97 8.48
N ILE A 73 4.00 -3.96 7.56
CA ILE A 73 3.83 -4.46 6.20
C ILE A 73 3.43 -5.94 6.22
N ARG A 74 4.13 -6.75 7.00
CA ARG A 74 3.83 -8.20 7.06
C ARG A 74 2.43 -8.47 7.61
N LEU A 75 2.01 -7.73 8.64
CA LEU A 75 0.65 -7.86 9.19
C LEU A 75 -0.41 -7.48 8.16
N ALA A 76 -0.24 -6.31 7.52
CA ALA A 76 -1.21 -5.81 6.56
C ALA A 76 -1.32 -6.71 5.32
N THR A 77 -0.18 -7.16 4.78
CA THR A 77 -0.17 -8.01 3.58
C THR A 77 -0.73 -9.39 3.83
N SER A 78 -0.47 -9.95 4.99
CA SER A 78 -1.06 -11.25 5.36
C SER A 78 -2.58 -11.17 5.36
N TYR A 79 -3.13 -10.13 5.96
CA TYR A 79 -4.59 -9.93 5.94
C TYR A 79 -5.10 -9.67 4.53
N ALA A 80 -4.44 -8.80 3.77
CA ALA A 80 -4.86 -8.45 2.42
C ALA A 80 -4.90 -9.68 1.51
N ALA A 81 -3.91 -10.58 1.64
CA ALA A 81 -3.88 -11.82 0.87
C ALA A 81 -5.07 -12.73 1.21
N GLN A 82 -5.38 -12.89 2.50
CA GLN A 82 -6.51 -13.71 2.94
C GLN A 82 -7.85 -13.13 2.49
N ALA A 83 -7.97 -11.82 2.48
CA ALA A 83 -9.19 -11.11 2.10
C ALA A 83 -9.28 -10.83 0.59
N CYS A 84 -8.27 -11.24 -0.18
CA CYS A 84 -8.18 -10.99 -1.62
C CYS A 84 -8.23 -9.50 -1.96
N LEU A 85 -7.64 -8.65 -1.13
CA LEU A 85 -7.52 -7.22 -1.42
C LEU A 85 -6.44 -6.97 -2.47
N PRO A 86 -6.68 -6.08 -3.43
CA PRO A 86 -5.63 -5.66 -4.35
C PRO A 86 -4.47 -5.00 -3.59
N MET A 87 -3.24 -5.35 -3.98
CA MET A 87 -2.03 -4.79 -3.39
C MET A 87 -1.10 -4.27 -4.48
N VAL A 88 -0.51 -3.11 -4.23
CA VAL A 88 0.58 -2.56 -5.05
C VAL A 88 1.78 -2.36 -4.14
N VAL A 89 2.93 -2.86 -4.57
CA VAL A 89 4.19 -2.75 -3.82
C VAL A 89 5.21 -2.00 -4.66
N ASP A 90 5.67 -0.87 -4.15
CA ASP A 90 6.82 -0.18 -4.71
C ASP A 90 8.08 -0.78 -4.08
N ALA A 91 8.79 -1.57 -4.86
CA ALA A 91 9.96 -2.32 -4.41
C ALA A 91 11.27 -1.51 -4.51
N VAL A 92 11.22 -0.23 -4.22
CA VAL A 92 12.37 0.67 -4.30
C VAL A 92 13.54 0.13 -3.47
N GLY A 93 14.74 0.12 -4.06
CA GLY A 93 15.96 -0.32 -3.37
C GLY A 93 16.09 -1.83 -3.19
N VAL A 94 15.20 -2.63 -3.76
CA VAL A 94 15.22 -4.09 -3.60
C VAL A 94 16.51 -4.71 -4.14
N ALA A 95 17.08 -4.15 -5.20
CA ALA A 95 18.31 -4.68 -5.81
C ALA A 95 19.54 -4.51 -4.90
N ALA A 96 19.51 -3.55 -3.98
CA ALA A 96 20.64 -3.21 -3.12
C ALA A 96 20.51 -3.70 -1.67
N SER A 97 19.35 -4.22 -1.28
CA SER A 97 19.07 -4.56 0.13
C SER A 97 18.58 -5.99 0.25
N SER A 98 19.31 -6.81 1.01
CA SER A 98 18.90 -8.18 1.28
C SER A 98 17.60 -8.24 2.08
N ILE A 99 17.40 -7.31 3.01
CA ILE A 99 16.16 -7.23 3.80
C ILE A 99 14.96 -6.97 2.90
N ARG A 100 15.10 -6.02 1.96
CA ARG A 100 14.02 -5.70 1.03
C ARG A 100 13.76 -6.84 0.04
N LYS A 101 14.82 -7.52 -0.42
CA LYS A 101 14.68 -8.71 -1.28
C LYS A 101 13.89 -9.80 -0.58
N ASP A 102 14.24 -10.10 0.67
CA ASP A 102 13.56 -11.13 1.45
C ASP A 102 12.10 -10.77 1.68
N LEU A 103 11.83 -9.52 2.02
CA LEU A 103 10.47 -9.04 2.22
C LEU A 103 9.62 -9.18 0.95
N VAL A 104 10.12 -8.71 -0.20
CA VAL A 104 9.39 -8.83 -1.47
C VAL A 104 9.16 -10.28 -1.84
N ARG A 105 10.15 -11.15 -1.65
CA ARG A 105 9.98 -12.57 -1.89
C ARG A 105 8.84 -13.15 -1.07
N ASP A 106 8.80 -12.82 0.21
CA ASP A 106 7.74 -13.28 1.09
C ASP A 106 6.36 -12.75 0.66
N LEU A 107 6.28 -11.48 0.25
CA LEU A 107 5.04 -10.89 -0.22
C LEU A 107 4.52 -11.55 -1.51
N LEU A 108 5.41 -11.99 -2.39
CA LEU A 108 5.02 -12.66 -3.64
C LEU A 108 4.49 -14.08 -3.43
N GLU A 109 4.68 -14.64 -2.25
CA GLU A 109 4.19 -15.98 -1.92
C GLU A 109 2.73 -16.00 -1.43
N TYR A 110 2.14 -14.83 -1.23
CA TYR A 110 0.74 -14.73 -0.81
C TYR A 110 -0.27 -14.89 -1.93
#